data_28a5a5d8e2e3bc63645d7e134e270bab
#
_entry.id   28a5a5d8e2e3bc63645d7e134e270bab
#
_cell.length_a   1.000
_cell.length_b   1.000
_cell.length_c   1.000
_cell.angle_alpha   90.00
_cell.angle_beta   90.00
_cell.angle_gamma   90.00
#
_symmetry.space_group_name_H-M   'P 1'
#
loop_
_entity.id
_entity.type
_entity.pdbx_description
1 polymer ?
#
loop_
_entity_poly.entity_id
_entity_poly.type
_entity_poly.pdbx_seq_one_letter_code
_entity_poly.pdbx_strand_id
1 'polypeptide(L)' 'MEHISDDKKIRVLDILENIEKLNQLITLHSKETQSSLMVKQYNNMRQQFLEELKTILYDFQLNVEVLKAV' A
#
# COMPACT_ATOMS: atom_id res chain seq x y z
N MET A 1 -14.54 -20.26 12.27
CA MET A 1 -13.91 -19.67 12.18
C MET A 1 -13.85 -19.01 11.25
N GLU A 2 -14.23 -18.63 11.05
CA GLU A 2 -13.96 -18.31 10.37
C GLU A 2 -13.30 -17.46 10.21
N HIS A 3 -13.33 -17.38 9.91
CA HIS A 3 -12.15 -16.57 9.90
C HIS A 3 -11.85 -16.14 8.51
N ILE A 4 -11.00 -15.15 8.40
CA ILE A 4 -10.61 -14.62 7.13
C ILE A 4 -9.68 -15.61 6.45
N SER A 5 -9.85 -15.80 5.16
CA SER A 5 -9.09 -16.78 4.44
C SER A 5 -7.60 -16.45 4.45
N ASP A 6 -6.78 -17.48 4.36
CA ASP A 6 -5.34 -17.31 4.28
C ASP A 6 -4.94 -16.53 3.03
N ASP A 7 -5.71 -16.65 1.95
CA ASP A 7 -5.43 -15.91 0.72
C ASP A 7 -5.45 -14.40 0.96
N LYS A 8 -6.39 -13.91 1.77
CA LYS A 8 -6.45 -12.49 2.08
C LYS A 8 -5.27 -12.06 2.92
N LYS A 9 -4.86 -12.89 3.86
CA LYS A 9 -3.69 -12.58 4.70
C LYS A 9 -2.43 -12.50 3.84
N ILE A 10 -2.28 -13.46 2.93
CA ILE A 10 -1.14 -13.47 2.03
C ILE A 10 -1.16 -12.23 1.15
N ARG A 11 -2.34 -11.85 0.66
CA ARG A 11 -2.45 -10.65 -0.17
C ARG A 11 -2.08 -9.40 0.61
N VAL A 12 -2.49 -9.31 1.87
CA VAL A 12 -2.12 -8.17 2.71
C VAL A 12 -0.60 -8.07 2.84
N LEU A 13 0.07 -9.19 3.10
CA LEU A 13 1.52 -9.19 3.21
C LEU A 13 2.17 -8.77 1.89
N ASP A 14 1.64 -9.26 0.79
CA ASP A 14 2.14 -8.91 -0.53
C ASP A 14 1.99 -7.41 -0.78
N ILE A 15 0.83 -6.85 -0.44
CA ILE A 15 0.60 -5.41 -0.60
C ILE A 15 1.57 -4.61 0.24
N LEU A 16 1.77 -5.01 1.50
CA LEU A 16 2.68 -4.28 2.37
C LEU A 16 4.10 -4.31 1.84
N GLU A 17 4.53 -5.45 1.30
CA GLU A 17 5.86 -5.53 0.70
C GLU A 17 5.98 -4.62 -0.52
N ASN A 18 4.93 -4.58 -1.34
CA ASN A 18 4.95 -3.72 -2.51
C ASN A 18 4.96 -2.25 -2.13
N ILE A 19 4.20 -1.87 -1.10
CA ILE A 19 4.22 -0.49 -0.62
C ILE A 19 5.59 -0.13 -0.10
N GLU A 20 6.24 -1.04 0.62
CA GLU A 20 7.59 -0.79 1.12
C GLU A 20 8.56 -0.55 -0.02
N LYS A 21 8.49 -1.38 -1.06
CA LYS A 21 9.36 -1.22 -2.22
C LYS A 21 9.09 0.10 -2.91
N LEU A 22 7.82 0.46 -3.07
CA LEU A 22 7.46 1.73 -3.69
C LEU A 22 7.95 2.92 -2.88
N ASN A 23 7.87 2.84 -1.55
CA ASN A 23 8.39 3.90 -0.70
C ASN A 23 9.89 4.07 -0.90
N GLN A 24 10.63 2.98 -1.03
CA GLN A 24 12.06 3.03 -1.28
C GLN A 24 12.35 3.65 -2.65
N LEU A 25 11.58 3.27 -3.67
CA LEU A 25 11.75 3.82 -5.01
C LEU A 25 11.41 5.30 -5.03
N ILE A 26 10.35 5.70 -4.36
CA ILE A 26 9.96 7.11 -4.30
C ILE A 26 11.06 7.92 -3.63
N THR A 27 11.61 7.42 -2.52
CA THR A 27 12.69 8.12 -1.82
C THR A 27 13.91 8.23 -2.71
N LEU A 28 14.27 7.15 -3.39
CA LEU A 28 15.43 7.16 -4.26
C LEU A 28 15.26 8.16 -5.40
N HIS A 29 14.15 8.10 -6.10
CA HIS A 29 13.94 8.92 -7.30
C HIS A 29 13.58 10.36 -6.98
N SER A 30 13.03 10.64 -5.81
CA SER A 30 12.69 12.00 -5.46
C SER A 30 13.92 12.87 -5.25
N LYS A 31 15.09 12.25 -5.11
CA LYS A 31 16.34 12.98 -4.99
C LYS A 31 16.88 13.40 -6.35
N GLU A 32 16.29 12.91 -7.42
CA GLU A 32 16.73 13.17 -8.77
C GLU A 32 15.69 14.02 -9.48
N THR A 33 16.10 15.18 -9.98
CA THR A 33 15.16 16.11 -10.59
C THR A 33 14.53 15.57 -11.86
N GLN A 34 15.16 14.59 -12.49
CA GLN A 34 14.70 14.06 -13.77
C GLN A 34 13.67 12.95 -13.60
N SER A 35 13.37 12.57 -12.38
CA SER A 35 12.52 11.40 -12.12
C SER A 35 11.14 11.75 -11.61
N SER A 36 10.71 13.01 -11.78
CA SER A 36 9.42 13.43 -11.23
C SER A 36 8.26 12.62 -11.81
N LEU A 37 8.33 12.26 -13.10
CA LEU A 37 7.29 11.44 -13.71
C LEU A 37 7.24 10.06 -13.08
N MET A 38 8.41 9.47 -12.85
CA MET A 38 8.49 8.15 -12.22
C MET A 38 7.96 8.19 -10.80
N VAL A 39 8.31 9.23 -10.05
CA VAL A 39 7.79 9.39 -8.69
C VAL A 39 6.27 9.48 -8.72
N LYS A 40 5.72 10.20 -9.67
CA LYS A 40 4.27 10.31 -9.80
C LYS A 40 3.64 8.94 -10.10
N GLN A 41 4.26 8.16 -10.98
CA GLN A 41 3.78 6.83 -11.31
C GLN A 41 3.84 5.91 -10.09
N TYR A 42 4.95 5.96 -9.34
CA TYR A 42 5.07 5.15 -8.13
C TYR A 42 4.02 5.54 -7.10
N ASN A 43 3.75 6.83 -6.95
CA ASN A 43 2.71 7.27 -6.03
C ASN A 43 1.34 6.78 -6.46
N ASN A 44 1.05 6.75 -7.76
CA ASN A 44 -0.20 6.22 -8.26
C ASN A 44 -0.33 4.73 -7.95
N MET A 45 0.75 3.97 -8.16
CA MET A 45 0.74 2.54 -7.85
C MET A 45 0.55 2.31 -6.36
N ARG A 46 1.25 3.11 -5.55
CA ARG A 46 1.14 3.02 -4.10
C ARG A 46 -0.30 3.29 -3.67
N GLN A 47 -0.94 4.27 -4.28
CA GLN A 47 -2.32 4.59 -3.96
C GLN A 47 -3.26 3.42 -4.30
N GLN A 48 -3.02 2.75 -5.41
CA GLN A 48 -3.82 1.59 -5.78
C GLN A 48 -3.67 0.46 -4.76
N PHE A 49 -2.45 0.22 -4.29
CA PHE A 49 -2.25 -0.79 -3.27
C PHE A 49 -2.92 -0.39 -1.96
N LEU A 50 -2.87 0.88 -1.61
CA LEU A 50 -3.54 1.36 -0.39
C LEU A 50 -5.04 1.19 -0.48
N GLU A 51 -5.63 1.42 -1.66
CA GLU A 51 -7.07 1.22 -1.85
C GLU A 51 -7.44 -0.24 -1.70
N GLU A 52 -6.63 -1.12 -2.26
CA GLU A 52 -6.88 -2.55 -2.12
C GLU A 52 -6.74 -2.98 -0.66
N LEU A 53 -5.70 -2.50 0.00
CA LEU A 53 -5.48 -2.80 1.41
C LEU A 53 -6.66 -2.33 2.26
N LYS A 54 -7.13 -1.12 1.99
CA LYS A 54 -8.27 -0.56 2.70
C LYS A 54 -9.49 -1.47 2.58
N THR A 55 -9.75 -1.98 1.37
CA THR A 55 -10.87 -2.88 1.13
C THR A 55 -10.71 -4.17 1.92
N ILE A 56 -9.52 -4.75 1.92
CA ILE A 56 -9.28 -6.00 2.62
C ILE A 56 -9.40 -5.79 4.13
N LEU A 57 -8.83 -4.71 4.64
CA LEU A 57 -8.91 -4.43 6.08
C LEU A 57 -10.36 -4.19 6.51
N TYR A 58 -11.16 -3.65 5.63
CA TYR A 58 -12.58 -3.49 5.93
C TYR A 58 -13.23 -4.86 6.12
N ASP A 59 -12.83 -5.85 5.32
CA ASP A 59 -13.31 -7.21 5.47
C ASP A 59 -12.90 -7.81 6.83
N PHE A 60 -11.76 -7.37 7.36
CA PHE A 60 -11.31 -7.75 8.70
C PHE A 60 -12.01 -6.91 9.77
N GLN A 61 -12.90 -6.01 9.38
CA GLN A 61 -13.59 -5.10 10.28
C GLN A 61 -12.63 -4.14 10.96
N LEU A 62 -11.58 -3.74 10.24
CA LEU A 62 -10.64 -2.74 10.71
C LEU A 62 -10.90 -1.44 9.96
N ASN A 63 -10.76 -0.32 10.67
CA ASN A 63 -11.00 0.98 10.10
C ASN A 63 -9.66 1.67 9.79
N VAL A 64 -9.34 1.76 8.49
CA VAL A 64 -8.08 2.33 8.05
C VAL A 64 -7.97 3.81 8.40
N GLU A 65 -9.10 4.50 8.51
CA GLU A 65 -9.08 5.92 8.85
C GLU A 65 -8.51 6.17 10.23
N VAL A 66 -8.64 5.21 11.13
CA VAL A 66 -8.03 5.34 12.45
C VAL A 66 -6.52 5.45 12.33
N LEU A 67 -5.95 4.72 11.38
CA LEU A 67 -4.52 4.76 11.15
C LEU A 67 -4.07 6.12 10.62
N LYS A 68 -4.91 6.77 9.85
CA LYS A 68 -4.59 8.10 9.31
C LYS A 68 -4.59 9.18 10.37
N ALA A 69 -5.31 8.97 11.46
CA ALA A 69 -5.39 9.95 12.53
C ALA A 69 -4.14 9.98 13.39
N VAL A 70 -3.28 9.02 13.24
CA VAL A 70 -2.05 8.94 14.04
C VAL A 70 -0.93 9.87 13.52
#